data_4bc80297c9e2acd16d4995a3d727b2b7
#
_entry.id   4bc80297c9e2acd16d4995a3d727b2b7
#
_cell.length_a   1.000
_cell.length_b   1.000
_cell.length_c   1.000
_cell.angle_alpha   90.00
_cell.angle_beta   90.00
_cell.angle_gamma   90.00
#
_symmetry.space_group_name_H-M   'P 1'
#
loop_
_entity.id
_entity.type
_entity.pdbx_description
1 polymer ?
#
loop_
_entity_poly.entity_id
_entity_poly.type
_entity_poly.pdbx_seq_one_letter_code
_entity_poly.pdbx_strand_id
1 'polypeptide(L)'
;MIAYVLLAGAIVCEIVATLSLKVSEGFSKLPPSLLVVIGYVCSFTLLGLALNRGLPVSVGYAIWAAAGTTIVAILGVVFFRESLSGVAIAGLALIVVGVGLLNLGSTGHGTSSNPASDDEVSTQSR
;
A
#
# COMPACT_ATOMS: atom_id res chain seq x y z
N MET A 1 -10.77 2.83 12.10
CA MET A 1 -11.02 4.14 11.41
C MET A 1 -9.74 4.95 11.25
N ILE A 2 -9.00 5.23 12.32
CA ILE A 2 -7.75 6.01 12.25
C ILE A 2 -6.70 5.33 11.36
N ALA A 3 -6.57 4.00 11.38
CA ALA A 3 -5.63 3.26 10.54
C ALA A 3 -5.87 3.52 9.04
N TYR A 4 -7.11 3.54 8.59
CA TYR A 4 -7.45 3.81 7.19
C TYR A 4 -7.24 5.28 6.81
N VAL A 5 -7.46 6.21 7.73
CA VAL A 5 -7.15 7.64 7.51
C VAL A 5 -5.64 7.86 7.34
N LEU A 6 -4.84 7.21 8.18
CA LEU A 6 -3.38 7.23 8.07
C LEU A 6 -2.91 6.60 6.76
N LEU A 7 -3.52 5.49 6.36
CA LEU A 7 -3.23 4.83 5.09
C LEU A 7 -3.57 5.73 3.90
N ALA A 8 -4.72 6.41 3.92
CA ALA A 8 -5.08 7.39 2.89
C ALA A 8 -4.06 8.52 2.80
N GLY A 9 -3.62 9.06 3.94
CA GLY A 9 -2.55 10.05 3.99
C GLY A 9 -1.23 9.54 3.40
N ALA A 10 -0.87 8.29 3.70
CA ALA A 10 0.32 7.64 3.14
C ALA A 10 0.24 7.57 1.60
N ILE A 11 -0.91 7.19 1.06
CA ILE A 11 -1.14 7.13 -0.39
C ILE A 11 -1.01 8.51 -1.04
N VAL A 12 -1.59 9.54 -0.43
CA VAL A 12 -1.48 10.92 -0.95
C VAL A 12 -0.02 11.37 -0.98
N CYS A 13 0.73 11.16 0.10
CA CYS A 13 2.15 11.51 0.16
C CYS A 13 2.98 10.76 -0.89
N GLU A 14 2.69 9.48 -1.10
CA GLU A 14 3.33 8.67 -2.14
C GLU A 14 3.06 9.23 -3.54
N ILE A 15 1.81 9.57 -3.84
CA ILE A 15 1.43 10.10 -5.15
C ILE A 15 2.19 11.39 -5.44
N VAL A 16 2.22 12.31 -4.47
CA VAL A 16 2.98 13.56 -4.60
C VAL A 16 4.46 13.28 -4.82
N ALA A 17 5.05 12.37 -4.04
CA ALA A 17 6.45 11.98 -4.18
C ALA A 17 6.75 11.37 -5.56
N THR A 18 5.90 10.45 -6.02
CA THR A 18 6.08 9.75 -7.29
C THR A 18 5.96 10.70 -8.49
N LEU A 19 4.99 11.61 -8.48
CA LEU A 19 4.87 12.64 -9.52
C LEU A 19 6.05 13.61 -9.51
N SER A 20 6.50 14.00 -8.32
CA SER A 20 7.69 14.85 -8.15
C SER A 20 8.96 14.15 -8.64
N LEU A 21 9.03 12.83 -8.51
CA LEU A 21 10.15 12.03 -9.01
C LEU A 21 10.32 12.19 -10.53
N LYS A 22 9.22 12.15 -11.29
CA LYS A 22 9.26 12.39 -12.73
C LYS A 22 9.71 13.81 -13.07
N VAL A 23 9.18 14.80 -12.35
CA VAL A 23 9.52 16.22 -12.56
C VAL A 23 10.98 16.51 -12.15
N SER A 24 11.55 15.73 -11.23
CA SER A 24 12.94 15.92 -10.79
C SER A 24 13.99 15.55 -11.85
N GLU A 25 13.58 14.88 -12.91
CA GLU A 25 14.49 14.43 -13.99
C GLU A 25 15.70 13.67 -13.45
N GLY A 26 15.44 12.61 -12.67
CA GLY A 26 16.49 11.80 -12.07
C GLY A 26 17.25 12.51 -10.95
N PHE A 27 16.56 13.32 -10.14
CA PHE A 27 17.13 14.14 -9.05
C PHE A 27 18.04 15.26 -9.51
N SER A 28 17.92 15.68 -10.77
CA SER A 28 18.68 16.81 -11.32
C SER A 28 18.17 18.16 -10.83
N LYS A 29 16.88 18.25 -10.46
CA LYS A 29 16.25 19.46 -9.96
C LYS A 29 16.05 19.38 -8.46
N LEU A 30 16.58 20.34 -7.72
CA LEU A 30 16.56 20.33 -6.25
C LEU A 30 15.15 20.45 -5.65
N PRO A 31 14.25 21.37 -6.05
CA PRO A 31 12.95 21.50 -5.43
C PRO A 31 12.10 20.23 -5.54
N PRO A 32 11.89 19.61 -6.73
CA PRO A 32 11.12 18.38 -6.81
C PRO A 32 11.84 17.19 -6.15
N SER A 33 13.16 17.16 -6.13
CA SER A 33 13.92 16.10 -5.43
C SER A 33 13.68 16.12 -3.92
N LEU A 34 13.58 17.30 -3.31
CA LEU A 34 13.23 17.45 -1.90
C LEU A 34 11.80 16.95 -1.62
N LEU A 35 10.86 17.25 -2.52
CA LEU A 35 9.48 16.74 -2.41
C LEU A 35 9.44 15.21 -2.48
N VAL A 36 10.27 14.59 -3.32
CA VAL A 36 10.39 13.13 -3.39
C VAL A 36 10.79 12.56 -2.04
N VAL A 37 11.88 13.07 -1.46
CA VAL A 37 12.41 12.56 -0.18
C VAL A 37 11.40 12.76 0.95
N ILE A 38 10.89 13.99 1.10
CA ILE A 38 9.92 14.32 2.15
C ILE A 38 8.64 13.51 1.97
N GLY A 39 8.13 13.41 0.75
CA GLY A 39 6.90 12.69 0.42
C GLY A 39 7.00 11.20 0.73
N TYR A 40 8.09 10.54 0.35
CA TYR A 40 8.28 9.12 0.66
C TYR A 40 8.52 8.86 2.14
N VAL A 41 9.31 9.67 2.81
CA VAL A 41 9.50 9.55 4.28
C VAL A 41 8.15 9.71 5.00
N CYS A 42 7.37 10.71 4.63
CA CYS A 42 6.04 10.93 5.18
C CYS A 42 5.11 9.75 4.89
N SER A 43 5.09 9.26 3.65
CA SER A 43 4.26 8.13 3.23
C SER A 43 4.55 6.87 4.03
N PHE A 44 5.81 6.47 4.13
CA PHE A 44 6.20 5.28 4.89
C PHE A 44 5.98 5.43 6.39
N THR A 45 6.17 6.62 6.93
CA THR A 45 5.86 6.91 8.34
C THR A 45 4.37 6.75 8.61
N LEU A 46 3.50 7.32 7.78
CA LEU A 46 2.05 7.17 7.90
C LEU A 46 1.60 5.73 7.71
N LEU A 47 2.18 5.01 6.76
CA LEU A 47 1.91 3.59 6.57
C LEU A 47 2.30 2.79 7.83
N GLY A 48 3.49 3.02 8.38
CA GLY A 48 3.95 2.38 9.61
C GLY A 48 3.01 2.65 10.79
N LEU A 49 2.54 3.90 10.93
CA LEU A 49 1.57 4.26 11.96
C LEU A 49 0.22 3.56 11.74
N ALA A 50 -0.24 3.42 10.49
CA ALA A 50 -1.46 2.70 10.16
C ALA A 50 -1.37 1.22 10.57
N LEU A 51 -0.23 0.57 10.26
CA LEU A 51 0.03 -0.81 10.64
C LEU A 51 0.08 -0.97 12.18
N ASN A 52 0.69 -0.01 12.86
CA ASN A 52 0.77 -0.02 14.33
C ASN A 52 -0.61 0.16 15.01
N ARG A 53 -1.60 0.67 14.29
CA ARG A 53 -2.98 0.81 14.76
C ARG A 53 -3.85 -0.43 14.54
N GLY A 54 -3.22 -1.57 14.22
CA GLY A 54 -3.88 -2.85 14.08
C GLY A 54 -4.25 -3.25 12.65
N LEU A 55 -3.83 -2.50 11.66
CA LEU A 55 -4.02 -2.89 10.26
C LEU A 55 -3.03 -4.00 9.90
N PRO A 56 -3.49 -5.18 9.43
CA PRO A 56 -2.56 -6.23 9.00
C PRO A 56 -1.64 -5.75 7.88
N VAL A 57 -0.36 -6.15 7.93
CA VAL A 57 0.65 -5.73 6.95
C VAL A 57 0.24 -6.10 5.52
N SER A 58 -0.28 -7.32 5.33
CA SER A 58 -0.74 -7.79 4.02
C SER A 58 -1.85 -6.92 3.44
N VAL A 59 -2.84 -6.57 4.26
CA VAL A 59 -3.98 -5.74 3.86
C VAL A 59 -3.54 -4.29 3.63
N GLY A 60 -2.83 -3.71 4.59
CA GLY A 60 -2.38 -2.32 4.51
C GLY A 60 -1.48 -2.07 3.31
N TYR A 61 -0.48 -2.93 3.13
CA TYR A 61 0.45 -2.81 2.01
C TYR A 61 -0.23 -3.05 0.65
N ALA A 62 -1.13 -4.03 0.57
CA ALA A 62 -1.86 -4.32 -0.67
C ALA A 62 -2.78 -3.17 -1.09
N ILE A 63 -3.51 -2.57 -0.15
CA ILE A 63 -4.36 -1.40 -0.43
C ILE A 63 -3.49 -0.21 -0.85
N TRP A 64 -2.41 0.05 -0.11
CA TRP A 64 -1.48 1.14 -0.41
C TRP A 64 -0.88 1.01 -1.81
N ALA A 65 -0.36 -0.17 -2.14
CA ALA A 65 0.26 -0.43 -3.43
C ALA A 65 -0.76 -0.36 -4.58
N ALA A 66 -1.94 -0.97 -4.43
CA ALA A 66 -2.95 -0.97 -5.48
C ALA A 66 -3.53 0.42 -5.72
N ALA A 67 -3.89 1.14 -4.66
CA ALA A 67 -4.43 2.49 -4.78
C ALA A 67 -3.36 3.45 -5.32
N GLY A 68 -2.14 3.41 -4.78
CA GLY A 68 -1.04 4.23 -5.22
C GLY A 68 -0.73 4.01 -6.71
N THR A 69 -0.52 2.77 -7.11
CA THR A 69 -0.23 2.41 -8.50
C THR A 69 -1.34 2.85 -9.46
N THR A 70 -2.59 2.59 -9.10
CA THR A 70 -3.73 2.92 -9.96
C THR A 70 -3.87 4.43 -10.13
N ILE A 71 -3.79 5.18 -9.04
CA ILE A 71 -3.91 6.64 -9.09
C ILE A 71 -2.74 7.26 -9.83
N VAL A 72 -1.51 6.82 -9.56
CA VAL A 72 -0.31 7.30 -10.28
C VAL A 72 -0.41 7.01 -11.78
N ALA A 73 -0.90 5.83 -12.18
CA ALA A 73 -1.10 5.50 -13.59
C ALA A 73 -2.11 6.43 -14.25
N ILE A 74 -3.24 6.71 -13.58
CA ILE A 74 -4.25 7.65 -14.09
C ILE A 74 -3.67 9.07 -14.22
N LEU A 75 -2.97 9.54 -13.19
CA LEU A 75 -2.35 10.85 -13.19
C LEU A 75 -1.22 10.96 -14.22
N GLY A 76 -0.49 9.88 -14.47
CA GLY A 76 0.50 9.80 -15.55
C GLY A 76 -0.12 10.07 -16.92
N VAL A 77 -1.28 9.48 -17.18
CA VAL A 77 -2.03 9.75 -18.43
C VAL A 77 -2.50 11.21 -18.48
N VAL A 78 -3.07 11.72 -17.39
CA VAL A 78 -3.68 13.05 -17.37
C VAL A 78 -2.64 14.17 -17.43
N PHE A 79 -1.58 14.09 -16.61
CA PHE A 79 -0.59 15.16 -16.48
C PHE A 79 0.60 15.03 -17.44
N PHE A 80 1.05 13.81 -17.70
CA PHE A 80 2.21 13.57 -18.53
C PHE A 80 1.86 13.04 -19.92
N ARG A 81 0.56 12.92 -20.22
CA ARG A 81 0.04 12.42 -21.51
C ARG A 81 0.62 11.04 -21.89
N GLU A 82 0.83 10.20 -20.88
CA GLU A 82 1.23 8.83 -21.09
C GLU A 82 0.08 8.02 -21.71
N SER A 83 0.41 7.04 -22.56
CA SER A 83 -0.60 6.15 -23.12
C SER A 83 -0.61 4.83 -22.36
N LEU A 84 -1.78 4.39 -21.92
CA LEU A 84 -1.96 3.06 -21.35
C LEU A 84 -2.51 2.13 -22.43
N SER A 85 -1.82 1.01 -22.64
CA SER A 85 -2.33 -0.06 -23.51
C SER A 85 -3.51 -0.76 -22.86
N GLY A 86 -4.32 -1.45 -23.65
CA GLY A 86 -5.42 -2.27 -23.12
C GLY A 86 -4.94 -3.32 -22.12
N VAL A 87 -3.74 -3.88 -22.34
CA VAL A 87 -3.11 -4.84 -21.42
C VAL A 87 -2.77 -4.17 -20.08
N ALA A 88 -2.28 -2.94 -20.09
CA ALA A 88 -2.00 -2.20 -18.87
C ALA A 88 -3.27 -1.91 -18.07
N ILE A 89 -4.35 -1.52 -18.73
CA ILE A 89 -5.66 -1.30 -18.09
C ILE A 89 -6.19 -2.61 -17.48
N ALA A 90 -6.08 -3.72 -18.20
CA ALA A 90 -6.45 -5.04 -17.67
C ALA A 90 -5.61 -5.42 -16.44
N GLY A 91 -4.30 -5.13 -16.47
CA GLY A 91 -3.41 -5.34 -15.32
C GLY A 91 -3.82 -4.54 -14.09
N LEU A 92 -4.14 -3.26 -14.26
CA LEU A 92 -4.64 -2.42 -13.17
C LEU A 92 -5.96 -2.94 -12.60
N ALA A 93 -6.89 -3.37 -13.46
CA ALA A 93 -8.14 -3.97 -13.02
C ALA A 93 -7.91 -5.25 -12.21
N LEU A 94 -6.97 -6.10 -12.63
CA LEU A 94 -6.59 -7.32 -11.90
C LEU A 94 -5.99 -7.00 -10.52
N ILE A 95 -5.18 -5.96 -10.42
CA ILE A 95 -4.62 -5.51 -9.13
C ILE A 95 -5.74 -5.13 -8.16
N VAL A 96 -6.69 -4.31 -8.61
CA VAL A 96 -7.82 -3.85 -7.79
C VAL A 96 -8.69 -5.04 -7.35
N VAL A 97 -9.01 -5.95 -8.27
CA VAL A 97 -9.78 -7.16 -7.96
C VAL A 97 -9.02 -8.05 -6.98
N GLY A 98 -7.71 -8.25 -7.20
CA GLY A 98 -6.86 -9.05 -6.32
C GLY A 98 -6.80 -8.51 -4.89
N VAL A 99 -6.69 -7.21 -4.72
CA VAL A 99 -6.72 -6.56 -3.39
C VAL A 99 -8.09 -6.68 -2.75
N GLY A 100 -9.16 -6.56 -3.52
CA GLY A 100 -10.52 -6.80 -3.02
C GLY A 100 -10.69 -8.22 -2.47
N LEU A 101 -10.22 -9.22 -3.21
CA LEU A 101 -10.23 -10.62 -2.78
C LEU A 101 -9.36 -10.86 -1.55
N LEU A 102 -8.19 -10.23 -1.48
CA LEU A 102 -7.31 -10.31 -0.32
C LEU A 102 -7.99 -9.76 0.94
N ASN A 103 -8.68 -8.64 0.82
CA ASN A 103 -9.43 -8.06 1.94
C ASN A 103 -10.54 -9.00 2.42
N LEU A 104 -11.31 -9.58 1.51
CA LEU A 104 -12.37 -10.53 1.85
C LEU A 104 -11.80 -11.79 2.51
N GLY A 105 -10.68 -12.32 2.00
CA GLY A 105 -10.00 -13.47 2.57
C GLY A 105 -9.40 -13.20 3.95
N SER A 106 -8.88 -12.00 4.19
CA SER A 106 -8.28 -11.61 5.46
C SER A 106 -9.30 -11.42 6.58
N THR A 107 -10.51 -10.96 6.28
CA THR A 107 -11.59 -10.81 7.26
C THR A 107 -12.21 -12.14 7.68
N GLY A 108 -12.05 -13.22 6.87
CA GLY A 108 -12.56 -14.56 7.15
C GLY A 108 -11.66 -15.43 8.04
N HIS A 109 -10.40 -15.02 8.29
CA HIS A 109 -9.42 -15.78 9.09
C HIS A 109 -9.25 -15.18 10.48
N GLY A 110 -10.30 -15.25 11.29
CA GLY A 110 -10.32 -14.68 12.64
C GLY A 110 -9.75 -15.54 13.75
N THR A 111 -9.09 -16.67 13.57
CA THR A 111 -8.27 -17.40 14.55
C THR A 111 -7.67 -18.66 13.92
N SER A 112 -6.39 -18.65 13.66
CA SER A 112 -5.66 -19.89 13.52
C SER A 112 -5.35 -20.41 14.94
N SER A 113 -6.20 -21.29 15.46
CA SER A 113 -5.79 -22.16 16.56
C SER A 113 -4.64 -23.01 16.04
N ASN A 114 -3.46 -22.80 16.58
CA ASN A 114 -2.31 -23.66 16.28
C ASN A 114 -2.49 -24.98 17.06
N PRO A 115 -2.79 -26.10 16.40
CA PRO A 115 -3.03 -27.36 17.11
C PRO A 115 -1.79 -27.87 17.86
N ALA A 116 -0.60 -27.35 17.54
CA ALA A 116 0.65 -27.75 18.18
C ALA A 116 0.84 -27.23 19.61
N SER A 117 0.05 -26.22 20.04
CA SER A 117 0.14 -25.68 21.41
C SER A 117 -0.68 -26.43 22.44
N ASP A 118 -1.67 -27.22 21.98
CA ASP A 118 -2.56 -27.95 22.90
C ASP A 118 -1.95 -29.27 23.40
N ASP A 119 -0.99 -29.83 22.65
CA ASP A 119 -0.32 -31.09 23.01
C ASP A 119 0.81 -30.91 24.05
N GLU A 120 1.41 -29.72 24.14
CA GLU A 120 2.47 -29.47 25.12
C GLU A 120 1.93 -29.17 26.54
N VAL A 121 0.72 -28.64 26.65
CA VAL A 121 0.11 -28.34 27.95
C VAL A 121 -0.37 -29.60 28.66
N SER A 122 -0.75 -30.63 27.92
CA SER A 122 -1.25 -31.88 28.50
C SER A 122 -0.16 -32.83 29.02
N THR A 123 1.09 -32.66 28.60
CA THR A 123 2.23 -33.45 29.04
C THR A 123 2.94 -32.95 30.30
N GLN A 124 2.72 -31.68 30.68
CA GLN A 124 3.33 -31.12 31.89
C GLN A 124 2.47 -31.28 33.17
N SER A 125 1.26 -31.78 33.06
CA SER A 125 0.36 -31.99 34.22
C SER A 125 0.31 -33.47 34.71
N ARG A 126 1.25 -34.28 34.29
CA ARG A 126 1.39 -35.66 34.79
C ARG A 126 2.75 -35.80 35.51
#